data_7eb8224d7f41dd156fd13146130d8940
#
_entry.id   7eb8224d7f41dd156fd13146130d8940
#
_cell.length_a   1.000
_cell.length_b   1.000
_cell.length_c   1.000
_cell.angle_alpha   90.00
_cell.angle_beta   90.00
_cell.angle_gamma   90.00
#
_symmetry.space_group_name_H-M   'P 1'
#
loop_
_entity.id
_entity.type
_entity.pdbx_description
1 polymer ?
#
loop_
_entity_poly.entity_id
_entity_poly.type
_entity_poly.pdbx_seq_one_letter_code
_entity_poly.pdbx_strand_id
1 'polypeptide(L)'
;MDRVESVPGMPGEFAAAVYGDTARAFVKAIPVASTFAYLHERERWTAPHLPEAAPTPRMLWTFSVGGHGAPRWLISAWALINDHARTVDLGRLSTDTPFVIDAVGQLGKLLTPCPNETRSIVTQLSHMAAKANRMLKRPPNEVAAHNVYKAALNSFIIDELRGDTLLHSHLDPRHMLIKDQAVSVVGWGRACAGPAWIDPALLAPHFIAGGHTPEQVHTMLWAIPAWRDAPTHLMAGLTALWTLYHLNEAHYAAPPREEFTRLADAGRKWLIYLDTQL
;
A
#
# COMPACT_ATOMS: atom_id res chain seq x y z
N MET A 1 -28.66 16.06 -7.95
CA MET A 1 -27.26 15.95 -7.48
C MET A 1 -27.00 17.21 -6.70
N ASP A 2 -26.92 17.12 -5.39
CA ASP A 2 -27.02 18.28 -4.51
C ASP A 2 -25.65 18.81 -4.07
N ARG A 3 -24.65 17.94 -3.96
CA ARG A 3 -23.30 18.33 -3.55
C ARG A 3 -22.27 17.40 -4.16
N VAL A 4 -21.13 17.97 -4.60
CA VAL A 4 -19.93 17.26 -5.04
C VAL A 4 -18.74 17.82 -4.27
N GLU A 5 -18.02 16.95 -3.58
CA GLU A 5 -16.80 17.30 -2.85
C GLU A 5 -15.60 16.61 -3.48
N SER A 6 -14.79 17.38 -4.21
CA SER A 6 -13.59 16.87 -4.84
C SER A 6 -12.54 16.47 -3.78
N VAL A 7 -11.89 15.34 -4.04
CA VAL A 7 -10.79 14.82 -3.23
C VAL A 7 -9.54 14.77 -4.11
N PRO A 8 -8.36 15.12 -3.58
CA PRO A 8 -7.12 14.97 -4.32
C PRO A 8 -6.93 13.51 -4.79
N GLY A 9 -6.70 13.33 -6.07
CA GLY A 9 -6.45 12.05 -6.72
C GLY A 9 -5.10 12.01 -7.42
N MET A 10 -4.88 10.97 -8.23
CA MET A 10 -3.71 10.88 -9.10
C MET A 10 -3.77 11.93 -10.22
N PRO A 11 -2.62 12.30 -10.83
CA PRO A 11 -2.62 13.22 -11.96
C PRO A 11 -3.58 12.77 -13.07
N GLY A 12 -4.52 13.66 -13.44
CA GLY A 12 -5.55 13.38 -14.45
C GLY A 12 -6.74 12.54 -13.98
N GLU A 13 -6.78 12.14 -12.71
CA GLU A 13 -7.92 11.48 -12.08
C GLU A 13 -8.94 12.53 -11.59
N PHE A 14 -10.22 12.23 -11.77
CA PHE A 14 -11.29 12.85 -11.01
C PHE A 14 -11.67 11.93 -9.86
N ALA A 15 -11.68 12.46 -8.65
CA ALA A 15 -12.12 11.75 -7.45
C ALA A 15 -13.00 12.67 -6.61
N ALA A 16 -14.21 12.24 -6.26
CA ALA A 16 -15.15 13.05 -5.49
C ALA A 16 -16.16 12.23 -4.69
N ALA A 17 -16.55 12.74 -3.54
CA ALA A 17 -17.78 12.34 -2.88
C ALA A 17 -18.97 13.04 -3.57
N VAL A 18 -19.95 12.27 -3.95
CA VAL A 18 -21.15 12.74 -4.65
C VAL A 18 -22.37 12.44 -3.80
N TYR A 19 -23.19 13.47 -3.57
CA TYR A 19 -24.40 13.40 -2.76
C TYR A 19 -25.59 13.72 -3.64
N GLY A 20 -26.61 12.90 -3.58
CA GLY A 20 -27.90 13.09 -4.22
C GLY A 20 -29.02 12.85 -3.22
N ASP A 21 -30.27 13.16 -3.62
CA ASP A 21 -31.45 13.10 -2.74
C ASP A 21 -31.64 11.74 -2.07
N THR A 22 -31.31 10.66 -2.76
CA THR A 22 -31.56 9.27 -2.30
C THR A 22 -30.32 8.41 -2.20
N ALA A 23 -29.17 8.88 -2.71
CA ALA A 23 -27.95 8.08 -2.77
C ALA A 23 -26.71 8.95 -2.64
N ARG A 24 -25.66 8.36 -2.08
CA ARG A 24 -24.32 8.95 -1.98
C ARG A 24 -23.27 7.92 -2.37
N ALA A 25 -22.22 8.37 -3.03
CA ALA A 25 -21.13 7.51 -3.49
C ALA A 25 -19.81 8.27 -3.55
N PHE A 26 -18.71 7.52 -3.48
CA PHE A 26 -17.40 8.02 -3.87
C PHE A 26 -17.14 7.63 -5.33
N VAL A 27 -16.92 8.60 -6.18
CA VAL A 27 -16.75 8.40 -7.64
C VAL A 27 -15.32 8.68 -8.03
N LYS A 28 -14.74 7.77 -8.81
CA LYS A 28 -13.44 7.92 -9.46
C LYS A 28 -13.62 7.86 -10.97
N ALA A 29 -12.91 8.70 -11.70
CA ALA A 29 -12.86 8.63 -13.15
C ALA A 29 -11.45 8.97 -13.67
N ILE A 30 -11.00 8.24 -14.69
CA ILE A 30 -9.70 8.45 -15.32
C ILE A 30 -9.77 8.23 -16.83
N PRO A 31 -9.10 9.05 -17.65
CA PRO A 31 -9.00 8.78 -19.08
C PRO A 31 -8.28 7.44 -19.33
N VAL A 32 -8.80 6.61 -20.23
CA VAL A 32 -8.18 5.33 -20.62
C VAL A 32 -6.74 5.51 -21.14
N ALA A 33 -6.45 6.66 -21.76
CA ALA A 33 -5.12 7.01 -22.25
C ALA A 33 -4.14 7.44 -21.13
N SER A 34 -4.61 7.58 -19.88
CA SER A 34 -3.73 7.93 -18.75
C SER A 34 -2.76 6.80 -18.44
N THR A 35 -1.52 7.16 -18.11
CA THR A 35 -0.50 6.20 -17.63
C THR A 35 -0.90 5.50 -16.32
N PHE A 36 -1.89 6.03 -15.60
CA PHE A 36 -2.41 5.46 -14.35
C PHE A 36 -3.70 4.66 -14.54
N ALA A 37 -4.25 4.57 -15.76
CA ALA A 37 -5.52 3.85 -16.02
C ALA A 37 -5.46 2.38 -15.58
N TYR A 38 -4.29 1.73 -15.68
CA TYR A 38 -4.10 0.34 -15.25
C TYR A 38 -4.38 0.12 -13.75
N LEU A 39 -4.21 1.14 -12.91
CA LEU A 39 -4.55 1.05 -11.48
C LEU A 39 -6.07 0.98 -11.28
N HIS A 40 -6.83 1.77 -12.05
CA HIS A 40 -8.29 1.71 -12.03
C HIS A 40 -8.82 0.38 -12.59
N GLU A 41 -8.22 -0.12 -13.66
CA GLU A 41 -8.57 -1.44 -14.21
C GLU A 41 -8.31 -2.54 -13.20
N ARG A 42 -7.18 -2.49 -12.49
CA ARG A 42 -6.86 -3.44 -11.42
C ARG A 42 -7.84 -3.33 -10.25
N GLU A 43 -8.18 -2.13 -9.82
CA GLU A 43 -9.14 -1.90 -8.73
C GLU A 43 -10.53 -2.43 -9.10
N ARG A 44 -10.99 -2.21 -10.35
CA ARG A 44 -12.22 -2.79 -10.89
C ARG A 44 -12.20 -4.33 -10.89
N TRP A 45 -11.07 -4.92 -11.29
CA TRP A 45 -10.90 -6.37 -11.28
C TRP A 45 -10.90 -6.92 -9.85
N THR A 46 -10.26 -6.23 -8.91
CA THR A 46 -10.13 -6.67 -7.51
C THR A 46 -11.46 -6.59 -6.76
N ALA A 47 -12.24 -5.55 -6.98
CA ALA A 47 -13.44 -5.24 -6.19
C ALA A 47 -14.45 -6.40 -6.03
N PRO A 48 -14.84 -7.16 -7.08
CA PRO A 48 -15.77 -8.27 -6.92
C PRO A 48 -15.19 -9.48 -6.15
N HIS A 49 -13.86 -9.50 -5.94
CA HIS A 49 -13.19 -10.56 -5.20
C HIS A 49 -12.97 -10.21 -3.72
N LEU A 50 -13.29 -9.00 -3.30
CA LEU A 50 -13.22 -8.58 -1.90
C LEU A 50 -14.49 -9.06 -1.18
N PRO A 51 -14.38 -9.95 -0.16
CA PRO A 51 -15.53 -10.44 0.57
C PRO A 51 -16.21 -9.30 1.34
N GLU A 52 -17.50 -9.43 1.60
CA GLU A 52 -18.28 -8.41 2.32
C GLU A 52 -17.74 -8.11 3.72
N ALA A 53 -17.13 -9.11 4.36
CA ALA A 53 -16.51 -8.96 5.67
C ALA A 53 -15.15 -8.24 5.63
N ALA A 54 -14.55 -8.02 4.44
CA ALA A 54 -13.29 -7.30 4.35
C ALA A 54 -13.48 -5.81 4.71
N PRO A 55 -12.54 -5.21 5.45
CA PRO A 55 -12.60 -3.80 5.83
C PRO A 55 -12.33 -2.88 4.62
N THR A 56 -13.23 -2.87 3.66
CA THR A 56 -13.11 -2.09 2.41
C THR A 56 -14.49 -1.64 1.93
N PRO A 57 -14.63 -0.45 1.32
CA PRO A 57 -15.89 -0.04 0.74
C PRO A 57 -16.25 -0.91 -0.47
N ARG A 58 -17.54 -1.20 -0.64
CA ARG A 58 -18.04 -1.95 -1.80
C ARG A 58 -18.03 -1.09 -3.06
N MET A 59 -17.63 -1.67 -4.18
CA MET A 59 -17.86 -1.08 -5.48
C MET A 59 -19.36 -1.19 -5.82
N LEU A 60 -20.00 -0.07 -6.09
CA LEU A 60 -21.43 0.00 -6.42
C LEU A 60 -21.67 -0.30 -7.90
N TRP A 61 -20.88 0.32 -8.77
CA TRP A 61 -20.92 0.11 -10.21
C TRP A 61 -19.64 0.61 -10.88
N THR A 62 -19.42 0.19 -12.09
CA THR A 62 -18.34 0.66 -12.97
C THR A 62 -18.74 0.58 -14.42
N PHE A 63 -18.28 1.52 -15.22
CA PHE A 63 -18.47 1.51 -16.67
C PHE A 63 -17.38 2.30 -17.39
N SER A 64 -17.37 2.21 -18.72
CA SER A 64 -16.53 3.03 -19.58
C SER A 64 -17.43 3.89 -20.48
N VAL A 65 -17.10 5.16 -20.62
CA VAL A 65 -17.86 6.12 -21.41
C VAL A 65 -16.94 6.86 -22.38
N GLY A 66 -17.49 7.30 -23.50
CA GLY A 66 -16.76 8.00 -24.57
C GLY A 66 -16.41 7.08 -25.75
N GLY A 67 -15.78 7.62 -26.76
CA GLY A 67 -15.51 7.00 -28.06
C GLY A 67 -16.03 7.89 -29.21
N HIS A 68 -15.91 7.45 -30.48
CA HIS A 68 -16.29 8.23 -31.66
C HIS A 68 -15.71 9.66 -31.69
N GLY A 69 -14.38 9.79 -31.38
CA GLY A 69 -13.70 11.09 -31.39
C GLY A 69 -13.61 11.79 -30.04
N ALA A 70 -14.34 11.32 -29.01
CA ALA A 70 -14.20 11.81 -27.64
C ALA A 70 -13.27 10.89 -26.79
N PRO A 71 -12.54 11.43 -25.80
CA PRO A 71 -11.74 10.61 -24.89
C PRO A 71 -12.59 9.55 -24.18
N ARG A 72 -12.06 8.34 -24.08
CA ARG A 72 -12.69 7.28 -23.28
C ARG A 72 -12.26 7.41 -21.83
N TRP A 73 -13.22 7.22 -20.92
CA TRP A 73 -13.03 7.27 -19.47
C TRP A 73 -13.41 5.95 -18.83
N LEU A 74 -12.65 5.55 -17.84
CA LEU A 74 -13.03 4.53 -16.85
C LEU A 74 -13.65 5.24 -15.66
N ILE A 75 -14.85 4.83 -15.27
CA ILE A 75 -15.57 5.41 -14.14
C ILE A 75 -15.97 4.29 -13.20
N SER A 76 -15.79 4.49 -11.89
CA SER A 76 -16.23 3.59 -10.84
C SER A 76 -16.83 4.36 -9.68
N ALA A 77 -17.86 3.79 -9.06
CA ALA A 77 -18.47 4.33 -7.85
C ALA A 77 -18.37 3.30 -6.73
N TRP A 78 -18.12 3.80 -5.55
CA TRP A 78 -17.88 3.04 -4.33
C TRP A 78 -18.83 3.51 -3.24
N ALA A 79 -19.17 2.64 -2.32
CA ALA A 79 -19.88 3.03 -1.11
C ALA A 79 -19.09 4.13 -0.40
N LEU A 80 -19.75 5.25 -0.15
CA LEU A 80 -19.12 6.38 0.54
C LEU A 80 -18.87 5.98 1.99
N ILE A 81 -17.59 6.01 2.38
CA ILE A 81 -17.21 5.94 3.78
C ILE A 81 -17.66 7.25 4.39
N ASN A 82 -18.47 7.18 5.40
CA ASN A 82 -19.20 8.28 6.04
C ASN A 82 -18.40 9.61 6.14
N ASP A 83 -19.11 10.73 6.09
CA ASP A 83 -18.65 12.13 5.97
C ASP A 83 -17.61 12.60 7.02
N HIS A 84 -17.40 11.82 8.09
CA HIS A 84 -16.45 12.12 9.17
C HIS A 84 -15.29 11.13 9.25
N ALA A 85 -15.10 10.28 8.23
CA ALA A 85 -13.93 9.42 8.16
C ALA A 85 -12.68 10.27 7.91
N ARG A 86 -11.63 9.99 8.61
CA ARG A 86 -10.31 10.62 8.45
C ARG A 86 -9.25 9.58 8.14
N THR A 87 -8.15 10.01 7.57
CA THR A 87 -6.95 9.17 7.45
C THR A 87 -6.49 8.71 8.83
N VAL A 88 -6.05 7.46 8.94
CA VAL A 88 -5.47 6.94 10.18
C VAL A 88 -4.21 7.70 10.57
N ASP A 89 -4.00 7.85 11.86
CA ASP A 89 -2.75 8.34 12.42
C ASP A 89 -1.93 7.14 12.93
N LEU A 90 -0.70 6.99 12.42
CA LEU A 90 0.26 5.97 12.86
C LEU A 90 1.30 6.54 13.83
N GLY A 91 1.04 7.71 14.40
CA GLY A 91 1.90 8.32 15.39
C GLY A 91 1.96 7.53 16.71
N ARG A 92 3.07 7.66 17.44
CA ARG A 92 3.34 6.91 18.68
C ARG A 92 2.25 7.07 19.76
N LEU A 93 1.55 8.20 19.78
CA LEU A 93 0.50 8.48 20.76
C LEU A 93 -0.91 8.26 20.19
N SER A 94 -1.01 7.76 18.96
CA SER A 94 -2.29 7.56 18.30
C SER A 94 -3.06 6.40 18.92
N THR A 95 -4.36 6.62 19.09
CA THR A 95 -5.32 5.58 19.49
C THR A 95 -5.78 4.72 18.31
N ASP A 96 -5.36 5.01 17.07
CA ASP A 96 -5.79 4.29 15.88
C ASP A 96 -5.05 2.96 15.70
N THR A 97 -3.83 2.87 16.24
CA THR A 97 -2.92 1.73 16.04
C THR A 97 -3.59 0.35 16.26
N PRO A 98 -4.33 0.08 17.35
CA PRO A 98 -4.97 -1.23 17.54
C PRO A 98 -5.95 -1.58 16.43
N PHE A 99 -6.73 -0.61 15.94
CA PHE A 99 -7.72 -0.81 14.89
C PHE A 99 -7.08 -1.04 13.53
N VAL A 100 -5.94 -0.37 13.26
CA VAL A 100 -5.13 -0.60 12.05
C VAL A 100 -4.55 -2.01 12.06
N ILE A 101 -3.97 -2.46 13.17
CA ILE A 101 -3.39 -3.81 13.31
C ILE A 101 -4.48 -4.87 13.12
N ASP A 102 -5.65 -4.68 13.72
CA ASP A 102 -6.78 -5.60 13.56
C ASP A 102 -7.24 -5.66 12.09
N ALA A 103 -7.46 -4.52 11.44
CA ALA A 103 -7.87 -4.46 10.04
C ALA A 103 -6.86 -5.17 9.11
N VAL A 104 -5.56 -4.94 9.29
CA VAL A 104 -4.51 -5.59 8.49
C VAL A 104 -4.46 -7.10 8.75
N GLY A 105 -4.63 -7.52 10.00
CA GLY A 105 -4.74 -8.94 10.36
C GLY A 105 -5.97 -9.62 9.73
N GLN A 106 -7.11 -8.91 9.68
CA GLN A 106 -8.32 -9.39 9.02
C GLN A 106 -8.13 -9.54 7.50
N LEU A 107 -7.46 -8.59 6.83
CA LEU A 107 -7.15 -8.71 5.40
C LEU A 107 -6.39 -10.00 5.10
N GLY A 108 -5.29 -10.27 5.79
CA GLY A 108 -4.51 -11.47 5.58
C GLY A 108 -5.32 -12.77 5.74
N LYS A 109 -6.27 -12.78 6.68
CA LYS A 109 -7.15 -13.94 6.93
C LYS A 109 -8.27 -14.07 5.89
N LEU A 110 -8.97 -12.97 5.57
CA LEU A 110 -10.16 -12.99 4.72
C LEU A 110 -9.83 -13.10 3.23
N LEU A 111 -8.61 -12.71 2.84
CA LEU A 111 -8.18 -12.67 1.45
C LEU A 111 -7.26 -13.84 1.07
N THR A 112 -7.28 -14.90 1.87
CA THR A 112 -6.61 -16.19 1.59
C THR A 112 -7.68 -17.29 1.46
N PRO A 113 -7.72 -18.05 0.33
CA PRO A 113 -6.85 -17.93 -0.84
C PRO A 113 -7.21 -16.75 -1.74
N CYS A 114 -6.21 -16.23 -2.48
CA CYS A 114 -6.46 -15.20 -3.49
C CYS A 114 -7.19 -15.76 -4.72
N PRO A 115 -7.89 -14.92 -5.49
CA PRO A 115 -8.51 -15.34 -6.75
C PRO A 115 -7.47 -15.86 -7.74
N ASN A 116 -7.88 -16.85 -8.57
CA ASN A 116 -7.08 -17.30 -9.69
C ASN A 116 -6.72 -16.13 -10.62
N GLU A 117 -5.60 -16.24 -11.34
CA GLU A 117 -5.09 -15.22 -12.26
C GLU A 117 -4.63 -13.90 -11.60
N THR A 118 -4.55 -13.87 -10.26
CA THR A 118 -3.97 -12.71 -9.56
C THR A 118 -2.49 -12.58 -9.89
N ARG A 119 -2.05 -11.37 -10.26
CA ARG A 119 -0.62 -11.09 -10.51
C ARG A 119 0.18 -11.32 -9.24
N SER A 120 1.36 -11.95 -9.38
CA SER A 120 2.26 -12.14 -8.25
C SER A 120 2.89 -10.82 -7.78
N ILE A 121 3.13 -10.71 -6.47
CA ILE A 121 3.93 -9.64 -5.84
C ILE A 121 5.33 -9.54 -6.46
N VAL A 122 5.91 -10.64 -6.91
CA VAL A 122 7.20 -10.69 -7.62
C VAL A 122 7.20 -9.75 -8.83
N THR A 123 6.11 -9.77 -9.61
CA THR A 123 5.95 -8.84 -10.75
C THR A 123 5.80 -7.40 -10.28
N GLN A 124 5.06 -7.17 -9.21
CA GLN A 124 4.84 -5.82 -8.65
C GLN A 124 6.14 -5.20 -8.13
N LEU A 125 7.02 -6.00 -7.52
CA LEU A 125 8.29 -5.53 -6.96
C LEU A 125 9.38 -5.26 -8.03
N SER A 126 9.22 -5.70 -9.28
CA SER A 126 10.22 -5.54 -10.34
C SER A 126 10.63 -4.07 -10.56
N HIS A 127 9.67 -3.14 -10.48
CA HIS A 127 9.94 -1.71 -10.59
C HIS A 127 10.78 -1.19 -9.42
N MET A 128 10.47 -1.63 -8.19
CA MET A 128 11.26 -1.28 -7.00
C MET A 128 12.67 -1.85 -7.09
N ALA A 129 12.82 -3.09 -7.57
CA ALA A 129 14.11 -3.74 -7.77
C ALA A 129 15.01 -2.96 -8.77
N ALA A 130 14.45 -2.43 -9.84
CA ALA A 130 15.22 -1.61 -10.80
C ALA A 130 15.78 -0.34 -10.14
N LYS A 131 14.98 0.36 -9.32
CA LYS A 131 15.42 1.56 -8.60
C LYS A 131 16.41 1.22 -7.47
N ALA A 132 16.16 0.17 -6.70
CA ALA A 132 17.09 -0.31 -5.67
C ALA A 132 18.46 -0.68 -6.26
N ASN A 133 18.51 -1.40 -7.38
CA ASN A 133 19.74 -1.72 -8.08
C ASN A 133 20.51 -0.49 -8.54
N ARG A 134 19.83 0.58 -8.95
CA ARG A 134 20.47 1.86 -9.26
C ARG A 134 21.19 2.43 -8.05
N MET A 135 20.51 2.44 -6.89
CA MET A 135 21.09 2.94 -5.63
C MET A 135 22.28 2.12 -5.15
N LEU A 136 22.27 0.80 -5.36
CA LEU A 136 23.39 -0.08 -4.99
C LEU A 136 24.61 0.10 -5.91
N LYS A 137 24.38 0.30 -7.21
CA LYS A 137 25.48 0.44 -8.19
C LYS A 137 26.11 1.84 -8.19
N ARG A 138 25.35 2.85 -7.87
CA ARG A 138 25.75 4.27 -7.84
C ARG A 138 25.18 4.94 -6.62
N PRO A 139 25.67 4.57 -5.41
CA PRO A 139 25.18 5.21 -4.19
C PRO A 139 25.58 6.68 -4.23
N PRO A 140 24.68 7.60 -3.82
CA PRO A 140 25.08 8.95 -3.42
C PRO A 140 26.12 8.82 -2.29
N ASN A 141 27.03 9.80 -2.16
CA ASN A 141 28.20 9.76 -1.27
C ASN A 141 27.88 9.51 0.23
N GLU A 142 26.63 9.43 0.64
CA GLU A 142 26.17 9.37 2.02
C GLU A 142 25.14 8.25 2.29
N VAL A 143 25.13 7.16 1.53
CA VAL A 143 24.22 6.02 1.88
C VAL A 143 24.77 5.29 3.09
N ALA A 144 24.32 5.71 4.28
CA ALA A 144 24.59 5.00 5.52
C ALA A 144 24.07 3.54 5.42
N ALA A 145 24.80 2.61 6.03
CA ALA A 145 24.45 1.19 6.09
C ALA A 145 24.48 0.43 4.73
N HIS A 146 25.23 0.89 3.73
CA HIS A 146 25.30 0.26 2.41
C HIS A 146 25.59 -1.26 2.47
N ASN A 147 26.43 -1.71 3.39
CA ASN A 147 26.75 -3.12 3.57
C ASN A 147 25.56 -3.94 4.08
N VAL A 148 24.71 -3.35 4.93
CA VAL A 148 23.50 -4.01 5.46
C VAL A 148 22.49 -4.24 4.33
N TYR A 149 22.29 -3.26 3.44
CA TYR A 149 21.44 -3.44 2.26
C TYR A 149 21.95 -4.55 1.34
N LYS A 150 23.27 -4.59 1.09
CA LYS A 150 23.87 -5.66 0.27
C LYS A 150 23.70 -7.02 0.92
N ALA A 151 23.97 -7.16 2.22
CA ALA A 151 23.81 -8.41 2.94
C ALA A 151 22.37 -8.92 2.87
N ALA A 152 21.40 -8.08 3.18
CA ALA A 152 19.97 -8.43 3.13
C ALA A 152 19.51 -8.84 1.71
N LEU A 153 19.98 -8.15 0.66
CA LEU A 153 19.61 -8.47 -0.72
C LEU A 153 20.36 -9.67 -1.29
N ASN A 154 21.53 -10.03 -0.79
CA ASN A 154 22.24 -11.24 -1.20
C ASN A 154 21.54 -12.53 -0.76
N SER A 155 20.85 -12.50 0.40
CA SER A 155 20.03 -13.61 0.90
C SER A 155 18.57 -13.56 0.44
N PHE A 156 18.18 -12.52 -0.31
CA PHE A 156 16.80 -12.30 -0.72
C PHE A 156 16.50 -12.94 -2.06
N ILE A 157 15.73 -14.01 -2.04
CA ILE A 157 15.24 -14.68 -3.25
C ILE A 157 13.80 -14.23 -3.49
N ILE A 158 13.61 -13.30 -4.43
CA ILE A 158 12.32 -12.68 -4.71
C ILE A 158 11.23 -13.70 -5.08
N ASP A 159 11.58 -14.83 -5.71
CA ASP A 159 10.66 -15.89 -6.07
C ASP A 159 10.09 -16.63 -4.85
N GLU A 160 10.70 -16.54 -3.69
CA GLU A 160 10.17 -17.08 -2.43
C GLU A 160 9.02 -16.24 -1.86
N LEU A 161 8.77 -15.05 -2.40
CA LEU A 161 7.59 -14.22 -2.08
C LEU A 161 6.30 -14.71 -2.76
N ARG A 162 6.29 -15.93 -3.30
CA ARG A 162 5.07 -16.54 -3.83
C ARG A 162 4.15 -16.92 -2.67
N GLY A 163 2.87 -16.61 -2.82
CA GLY A 163 1.84 -16.92 -1.83
C GLY A 163 0.46 -16.77 -2.42
N ASP A 164 -0.54 -17.14 -1.66
CA ASP A 164 -1.93 -17.25 -2.07
C ASP A 164 -2.87 -16.27 -1.35
N THR A 165 -2.33 -15.22 -0.76
CA THR A 165 -3.14 -14.13 -0.20
C THR A 165 -3.26 -13.00 -1.20
N LEU A 166 -4.48 -12.46 -1.38
CA LEU A 166 -4.68 -11.22 -2.12
C LEU A 166 -4.22 -10.05 -1.25
N LEU A 167 -3.08 -9.49 -1.60
CA LEU A 167 -2.44 -8.36 -0.92
C LEU A 167 -2.96 -7.04 -1.46
N HIS A 168 -3.01 -6.03 -0.62
CA HIS A 168 -3.12 -4.63 -1.05
C HIS A 168 -1.81 -4.14 -1.67
N SER A 169 -0.67 -4.59 -1.14
CA SER A 169 0.72 -4.34 -1.55
C SER A 169 1.19 -2.87 -1.54
N HIS A 170 0.37 -1.96 -1.06
CA HIS A 170 0.68 -0.53 -0.96
C HIS A 170 -0.05 0.11 0.23
N LEU A 171 -0.06 -0.58 1.39
CA LEU A 171 -0.64 -0.03 2.61
C LEU A 171 0.22 1.12 3.12
N ASP A 172 -0.39 2.29 3.21
CA ASP A 172 0.12 3.46 3.90
C ASP A 172 -1.06 4.22 4.55
N PRO A 173 -0.83 5.22 5.40
CA PRO A 173 -1.93 5.95 6.05
C PRO A 173 -3.00 6.49 5.09
N ARG A 174 -2.63 6.91 3.87
CA ARG A 174 -3.56 7.49 2.88
C ARG A 174 -4.56 6.46 2.33
N HIS A 175 -4.23 5.18 2.45
CA HIS A 175 -5.09 4.07 2.02
C HIS A 175 -5.94 3.50 3.16
N MET A 176 -5.90 4.10 4.34
CA MET A 176 -6.66 3.66 5.50
C MET A 176 -7.46 4.82 6.09
N LEU A 177 -8.76 4.71 6.05
CA LEU A 177 -9.68 5.68 6.62
C LEU A 177 -10.31 5.10 7.87
N ILE A 178 -10.37 5.88 8.95
CA ILE A 178 -10.95 5.44 10.22
C ILE A 178 -12.14 6.31 10.61
N LYS A 179 -13.20 5.66 11.05
CA LYS A 179 -14.36 6.27 11.69
C LYS A 179 -14.92 5.35 12.77
N ASP A 180 -15.26 5.89 13.91
CA ASP A 180 -15.89 5.15 15.03
C ASP A 180 -15.13 3.83 15.32
N GLN A 181 -13.79 3.89 15.33
CA GLN A 181 -12.88 2.76 15.53
C GLN A 181 -12.86 1.70 14.39
N ALA A 182 -13.66 1.87 13.35
CA ALA A 182 -13.64 1.01 12.17
C ALA A 182 -12.68 1.56 11.12
N VAL A 183 -11.70 0.75 10.71
CA VAL A 183 -10.76 1.07 9.62
C VAL A 183 -11.31 0.52 8.30
N SER A 184 -11.28 1.34 7.27
CA SER A 184 -11.59 0.96 5.88
C SER A 184 -10.35 1.12 5.02
N VAL A 185 -9.97 0.07 4.29
CA VAL A 185 -8.84 0.06 3.37
C VAL A 185 -9.32 0.37 1.96
N VAL A 186 -8.71 1.36 1.31
CA VAL A 186 -9.10 1.88 -0.01
C VAL A 186 -7.93 1.83 -1.00
N GLY A 187 -8.20 1.93 -2.30
CA GLY A 187 -7.14 2.08 -3.30
C GLY A 187 -6.49 0.77 -3.74
N TRP A 188 -7.25 -0.26 -4.04
CA TRP A 188 -6.82 -1.61 -4.43
C TRP A 188 -6.17 -1.72 -5.83
N GLY A 189 -5.76 -0.61 -6.41
CA GLY A 189 -5.16 -0.58 -7.76
C GLY A 189 -3.81 -1.30 -7.89
N ARG A 190 -3.16 -1.66 -6.78
CA ARG A 190 -1.91 -2.43 -6.76
C ARG A 190 -2.07 -3.86 -6.26
N ALA A 191 -3.31 -4.32 -6.07
CA ALA A 191 -3.57 -5.66 -5.55
C ALA A 191 -2.84 -6.76 -6.32
N CYS A 192 -2.24 -7.70 -5.58
CA CYS A 192 -1.47 -8.82 -6.12
C CYS A 192 -1.46 -10.01 -5.17
N ALA A 193 -1.01 -11.18 -5.64
CA ALA A 193 -0.88 -12.39 -4.83
C ALA A 193 0.50 -12.46 -4.16
N GLY A 194 0.54 -12.82 -2.89
CA GLY A 194 1.78 -13.06 -2.15
C GLY A 194 1.51 -13.62 -0.75
N PRO A 195 2.56 -13.83 0.06
CA PRO A 195 2.40 -14.24 1.45
C PRO A 195 1.70 -13.16 2.30
N ALA A 196 0.80 -13.56 3.18
CA ALA A 196 -0.02 -12.66 4.00
C ALA A 196 0.78 -11.69 4.90
N TRP A 197 2.04 -11.99 5.20
CA TRP A 197 2.90 -11.14 6.02
C TRP A 197 3.46 -9.91 5.27
N ILE A 198 3.31 -9.84 3.93
CA ILE A 198 3.88 -8.73 3.14
C ILE A 198 3.19 -7.39 3.44
N ASP A 199 1.86 -7.35 3.52
CA ASP A 199 1.16 -6.09 3.80
C ASP A 199 1.54 -5.49 5.16
N PRO A 200 1.58 -6.24 6.29
CA PRO A 200 2.13 -5.71 7.53
C PRO A 200 3.62 -5.36 7.45
N ALA A 201 4.44 -6.09 6.67
CA ALA A 201 5.86 -5.77 6.50
C ALA A 201 6.07 -4.44 5.75
N LEU A 202 5.25 -4.14 4.73
CA LEU A 202 5.29 -2.86 4.02
C LEU A 202 4.75 -1.70 4.88
N LEU A 203 3.87 -1.99 5.84
CA LEU A 203 3.33 -0.99 6.76
C LEU A 203 4.29 -0.66 7.92
N ALA A 204 5.16 -1.59 8.33
CA ALA A 204 6.07 -1.42 9.46
C ALA A 204 6.90 -0.11 9.42
N PRO A 205 7.54 0.27 8.31
CA PRO A 205 8.27 1.53 8.24
C PRO A 205 7.41 2.78 8.44
N HIS A 206 6.13 2.74 8.14
CA HIS A 206 5.22 3.88 8.34
C HIS A 206 4.96 4.13 9.84
N PHE A 207 4.87 3.09 10.67
CA PHE A 207 4.84 3.23 12.13
C PHE A 207 6.13 3.84 12.68
N ILE A 208 7.29 3.40 12.16
CA ILE A 208 8.59 3.95 12.57
C ILE A 208 8.70 5.43 12.16
N ALA A 209 8.23 5.77 10.96
CA ALA A 209 8.13 7.16 10.52
C ALA A 209 7.14 7.99 11.38
N GLY A 210 6.15 7.35 12.00
CA GLY A 210 5.24 7.92 13.01
C GLY A 210 5.85 8.07 14.41
N GLY A 211 7.11 7.65 14.62
CA GLY A 211 7.84 7.82 15.87
C GLY A 211 7.90 6.60 16.79
N HIS A 212 7.40 5.45 16.35
CA HIS A 212 7.62 4.18 17.08
C HIS A 212 9.05 3.68 16.93
N THR A 213 9.55 2.96 17.92
CA THR A 213 10.81 2.21 17.76
C THR A 213 10.58 0.91 16.97
N PRO A 214 11.62 0.35 16.32
CA PRO A 214 11.49 -0.93 15.63
C PRO A 214 10.98 -2.06 16.54
N GLU A 215 11.42 -2.13 17.79
CA GLU A 215 10.98 -3.11 18.77
C GLU A 215 9.49 -2.98 19.09
N GLN A 216 9.01 -1.74 19.24
CA GLN A 216 7.60 -1.46 19.47
C GLN A 216 6.77 -1.92 18.27
N VAL A 217 7.22 -1.63 17.04
CA VAL A 217 6.54 -2.06 15.80
C VAL A 217 6.51 -3.58 15.70
N HIS A 218 7.63 -4.26 15.95
CA HIS A 218 7.67 -5.72 15.96
C HIS A 218 6.66 -6.31 16.95
N THR A 219 6.64 -5.78 18.18
CA THR A 219 5.71 -6.21 19.23
C THR A 219 4.24 -5.99 18.83
N MET A 220 3.90 -4.85 18.24
CA MET A 220 2.55 -4.56 17.77
C MET A 220 2.11 -5.52 16.66
N LEU A 221 2.97 -5.72 15.66
CA LEU A 221 2.69 -6.60 14.51
C LEU A 221 2.60 -8.08 14.93
N TRP A 222 3.16 -8.47 16.08
CA TRP A 222 3.04 -9.83 16.62
C TRP A 222 1.59 -10.27 16.87
N ALA A 223 0.65 -9.33 16.99
CA ALA A 223 -0.78 -9.62 17.05
C ALA A 223 -1.33 -10.23 15.74
N ILE A 224 -0.64 -10.03 14.60
CA ILE A 224 -1.04 -10.57 13.29
C ILE A 224 -0.44 -11.97 13.14
N PRO A 225 -1.26 -13.04 12.99
CA PRO A 225 -0.74 -14.41 12.89
C PRO A 225 0.29 -14.59 11.75
N ALA A 226 -0.02 -14.08 10.56
CA ALA A 226 0.87 -14.17 9.40
C ALA A 226 2.25 -13.52 9.61
N TRP A 227 2.36 -12.55 10.53
CA TRP A 227 3.62 -11.90 10.89
C TRP A 227 4.56 -12.84 11.64
N ARG A 228 4.01 -13.71 12.49
CA ARG A 228 4.80 -14.65 13.32
C ARG A 228 5.53 -15.69 12.48
N ASP A 229 4.93 -16.04 11.34
CA ASP A 229 5.45 -17.07 10.44
C ASP A 229 6.33 -16.47 9.32
N ALA A 230 6.53 -15.13 9.33
CA ALA A 230 7.29 -14.43 8.31
C ALA A 230 8.80 -14.75 8.40
N PRO A 231 9.44 -15.24 7.32
CA PRO A 231 10.87 -15.52 7.33
C PRO A 231 11.68 -14.22 7.48
N THR A 232 12.49 -14.11 8.54
CA THR A 232 13.23 -12.87 8.87
C THR A 232 14.13 -12.42 7.72
N HIS A 233 14.82 -13.33 7.03
CA HIS A 233 15.66 -12.98 5.88
C HIS A 233 14.88 -12.41 4.69
N LEU A 234 13.65 -12.89 4.43
CA LEU A 234 12.79 -12.34 3.39
C LEU A 234 12.22 -10.98 3.82
N MET A 235 11.86 -10.79 5.09
CA MET A 235 11.48 -9.49 5.62
C MET A 235 12.62 -8.46 5.49
N ALA A 236 13.84 -8.85 5.85
CA ALA A 236 15.02 -7.99 5.71
C ALA A 236 15.27 -7.63 4.25
N GLY A 237 15.21 -8.58 3.33
CA GLY A 237 15.37 -8.35 1.89
C GLY A 237 14.30 -7.44 1.30
N LEU A 238 13.02 -7.68 1.64
CA LEU A 238 11.90 -6.81 1.24
C LEU A 238 12.07 -5.39 1.79
N THR A 239 12.46 -5.26 3.06
CA THR A 239 12.73 -3.97 3.69
C THR A 239 13.88 -3.24 3.02
N ALA A 240 14.97 -3.94 2.69
CA ALA A 240 16.10 -3.35 1.98
C ALA A 240 15.69 -2.83 0.59
N LEU A 241 14.92 -3.64 -0.15
CA LEU A 241 14.36 -3.28 -1.45
C LEU A 241 13.49 -2.02 -1.37
N TRP A 242 12.56 -2.00 -0.41
CA TRP A 242 11.63 -0.90 -0.16
C TRP A 242 12.37 0.38 0.26
N THR A 243 13.36 0.26 1.14
CA THR A 243 14.15 1.39 1.62
C THR A 243 14.99 2.02 0.50
N LEU A 244 15.66 1.19 -0.30
CA LEU A 244 16.45 1.67 -1.45
C LEU A 244 15.56 2.32 -2.51
N TYR A 245 14.33 1.84 -2.71
CA TYR A 245 13.35 2.51 -3.54
C TYR A 245 13.04 3.92 -3.01
N HIS A 246 12.76 4.08 -1.73
CA HIS A 246 12.46 5.40 -1.14
C HIS A 246 13.68 6.32 -1.13
N LEU A 247 14.89 5.78 -0.93
CA LEU A 247 16.13 6.54 -1.13
C LEU A 247 16.29 7.04 -2.57
N ASN A 248 15.93 6.21 -3.56
CA ASN A 248 15.94 6.63 -4.96
C ASN A 248 14.94 7.78 -5.20
N GLU A 249 13.72 7.68 -4.68
CA GLU A 249 12.72 8.75 -4.80
C GLU A 249 13.16 10.02 -4.07
N ALA A 250 13.71 9.90 -2.86
CA ALA A 250 14.24 11.03 -2.11
C ALA A 250 15.34 11.78 -2.89
N HIS A 251 16.09 11.08 -3.72
CA HIS A 251 17.19 11.65 -4.46
C HIS A 251 16.80 12.17 -5.86
N TYR A 252 15.95 11.44 -6.58
CA TYR A 252 15.68 11.66 -8.00
C TYR A 252 14.25 12.07 -8.35
N ALA A 253 13.25 11.91 -7.46
CA ALA A 253 11.88 12.33 -7.74
C ALA A 253 11.76 13.86 -7.84
N ALA A 254 10.68 14.33 -8.47
CA ALA A 254 10.29 15.73 -8.36
C ALA A 254 9.91 16.10 -6.92
N PRO A 255 10.21 17.32 -6.45
CA PRO A 255 9.74 17.79 -5.13
C PRO A 255 8.21 17.76 -5.00
N PRO A 256 7.68 17.63 -3.77
CA PRO A 256 8.38 17.54 -2.49
C PRO A 256 8.95 16.13 -2.22
N ARG A 257 10.10 16.04 -1.54
CA ARG A 257 10.85 14.78 -1.29
C ARG A 257 10.94 14.39 0.17
N GLU A 258 10.45 15.22 1.07
CA GLU A 258 10.60 15.07 2.52
C GLU A 258 9.98 13.76 3.01
N GLU A 259 8.84 13.37 2.45
CA GLU A 259 8.19 12.11 2.80
C GLU A 259 9.06 10.91 2.42
N PHE A 260 9.64 10.90 1.22
CA PHE A 260 10.53 9.81 0.79
C PHE A 260 11.78 9.71 1.67
N THR A 261 12.36 10.84 2.08
CA THR A 261 13.51 10.89 2.99
C THR A 261 13.15 10.32 4.36
N ARG A 262 12.00 10.70 4.91
CA ARG A 262 11.50 10.21 6.21
C ARG A 262 11.25 8.71 6.16
N LEU A 263 10.63 8.22 5.09
CA LEU A 263 10.35 6.80 4.91
C LEU A 263 11.62 5.99 4.69
N ALA A 264 12.59 6.49 3.94
CA ALA A 264 13.89 5.85 3.77
C ALA A 264 14.64 5.72 5.10
N ASP A 265 14.62 6.75 5.97
CA ASP A 265 15.23 6.67 7.30
C ASP A 265 14.52 5.64 8.19
N ALA A 266 13.20 5.61 8.15
CA ALA A 266 12.40 4.62 8.89
C ALA A 266 12.69 3.19 8.42
N GLY A 267 12.73 2.95 7.11
CA GLY A 267 13.09 1.64 6.55
C GLY A 267 14.51 1.22 6.90
N ARG A 268 15.47 2.16 6.93
CA ARG A 268 16.85 1.88 7.38
C ARG A 268 16.89 1.45 8.85
N LYS A 269 16.18 2.14 9.73
CA LYS A 269 16.07 1.76 11.16
C LYS A 269 15.46 0.38 11.30
N TRP A 270 14.41 0.11 10.53
CA TRP A 270 13.75 -1.19 10.52
C TRP A 270 14.68 -2.31 10.05
N LEU A 271 15.40 -2.10 8.94
CA LEU A 271 16.37 -3.07 8.42
C LEU A 271 17.48 -3.38 9.41
N ILE A 272 18.06 -2.37 10.06
CA ILE A 272 19.10 -2.55 11.08
C ILE A 272 18.57 -3.42 12.24
N TYR A 273 17.33 -3.18 12.67
CA TYR A 273 16.70 -4.01 13.71
C TYR A 273 16.54 -5.47 13.24
N LEU A 274 16.01 -5.70 12.03
CA LEU A 274 15.84 -7.04 11.49
C LEU A 274 17.18 -7.79 11.36
N ASP A 275 18.26 -7.10 10.99
CA ASP A 275 19.62 -7.66 10.91
C ASP A 275 20.11 -8.20 12.26
N THR A 276 19.64 -7.62 13.38
CA THR A 276 19.94 -8.13 14.72
C THR A 276 19.13 -9.37 15.11
N GLN A 277 18.12 -9.74 14.32
CA GLN A 277 17.26 -10.90 14.57
C GLN A 277 17.64 -12.11 13.70
N LEU A 278 18.59 -11.93 12.76
CA LEU A 278 19.15 -12.99 11.91
C LEU A 278 20.31 -13.71 12.62
#